data_353b4805d77220f58ca9e6477cd98e40
#
_entry.id   353b4805d77220f58ca9e6477cd98e40
#
_cell.length_a   1.000
_cell.length_b   1.000
_cell.length_c   1.000
_cell.angle_alpha   90.00
_cell.angle_beta   90.00
_cell.angle_gamma   90.00
#
_symmetry.space_group_name_H-M   'P 1'
#
loop_
_entity.id
_entity.type
_entity.pdbx_description
1 polymer ?
#
loop_
_entity_poly.entity_id
_entity_poly.type
_entity_poly.pdbx_seq_one_letter_code
_entity_poly.pdbx_strand_id
1 'polypeptide(L)'
;MENKFVRVRSIKDIVICTLLLAAGLLLVTLPVSEALSIAGFFILFAGLLLCVMLKTGYKDVETGERFCKTERFFGNEMREVLKKSMESPARICGDNEDKGSSLRLDVYHSQSCGKVFCQLYEYIPYKYEACSKIYEHTYEEGTRLIEK
;
A
#
# COMPACT_ATOMS: atom_id res chain seq x y z
N MET A 1 -9.23 6.71 -8.60
CA MET A 1 -8.36 5.51 -8.74
C MET A 1 -8.99 4.20 -8.28
N GLU A 2 -10.01 4.21 -7.45
CA GLU A 2 -10.61 2.98 -6.89
C GLU A 2 -11.10 1.98 -7.95
N ASN A 3 -11.57 2.47 -9.09
CA ASN A 3 -12.03 1.60 -10.19
C ASN A 3 -10.91 1.13 -11.13
N LYS A 4 -9.72 1.73 -11.06
CA LYS A 4 -8.58 1.38 -11.91
C LYS A 4 -7.71 0.29 -11.29
N PHE A 5 -7.58 0.28 -9.98
CA PHE A 5 -6.70 -0.65 -9.26
C PHE A 5 -7.49 -1.57 -8.34
N VAL A 6 -7.24 -2.88 -8.47
CA VAL A 6 -7.81 -3.92 -7.61
C VAL A 6 -6.74 -4.43 -6.65
N ARG A 7 -7.12 -4.64 -5.39
CA ARG A 7 -6.22 -5.23 -4.38
C ARG A 7 -5.92 -6.68 -4.71
N VAL A 8 -4.65 -7.02 -4.79
CA VAL A 8 -4.15 -8.37 -5.03
C VAL A 8 -3.09 -8.74 -3.99
N ARG A 9 -2.78 -10.01 -3.87
CA ARG A 9 -1.69 -10.47 -3.01
C ARG A 9 -0.36 -10.02 -3.59
N SER A 10 0.48 -9.41 -2.76
CA SER A 10 1.87 -9.13 -3.11
C SER A 10 2.74 -10.38 -2.91
N ILE A 11 3.96 -10.36 -3.45
CA ILE A 11 4.94 -11.44 -3.19
C ILE A 11 5.27 -11.49 -1.70
N LYS A 12 5.35 -10.34 -1.04
CA LYS A 12 5.59 -10.25 0.41
C LYS A 12 4.48 -10.93 1.21
N ASP A 13 3.23 -10.75 0.83
CA ASP A 13 2.08 -11.40 1.48
C ASP A 13 2.18 -12.92 1.39
N ILE A 14 2.54 -13.45 0.21
CA ILE A 14 2.69 -14.89 -0.03
C ILE A 14 3.83 -15.44 0.85
N VAL A 15 4.97 -14.77 0.90
CA VAL A 15 6.13 -15.20 1.71
C VAL A 15 5.76 -15.23 3.20
N ILE A 16 5.12 -14.17 3.72
CA ILE A 16 4.71 -14.10 5.13
C ILE A 16 3.73 -15.23 5.45
N CYS A 17 2.71 -15.44 4.64
CA CYS A 17 1.73 -16.51 4.84
C CYS A 17 2.40 -17.89 4.82
N THR A 18 3.28 -18.13 3.86
CA THR A 18 3.98 -19.43 3.75
C THR A 18 4.88 -19.69 4.94
N LEU A 19 5.62 -18.69 5.43
CA LEU A 19 6.46 -18.81 6.61
C LEU A 19 5.64 -19.12 7.87
N LEU A 20 4.51 -18.42 8.08
CA LEU A 20 3.65 -18.65 9.23
C LEU A 20 3.02 -20.05 9.20
N LEU A 21 2.55 -20.50 8.04
CA LEU A 21 1.98 -21.84 7.88
C LEU A 21 3.04 -22.92 8.12
N ALA A 22 4.24 -22.75 7.59
CA ALA A 22 5.35 -23.70 7.76
C ALA A 22 5.78 -23.77 9.24
N ALA A 23 5.93 -22.61 9.90
CA ALA A 23 6.28 -22.53 11.31
C ALA A 23 5.21 -23.14 12.22
N GLY A 24 3.93 -22.84 11.98
CA GLY A 24 2.83 -23.43 12.72
C GLY A 24 2.75 -24.95 12.56
N LEU A 25 2.89 -25.45 11.31
CA LEU A 25 2.90 -26.88 11.04
C LEU A 25 4.07 -27.58 11.74
N LEU A 26 5.26 -27.00 11.68
CA LEU A 26 6.46 -27.55 12.33
C LEU A 26 6.27 -27.66 13.84
N LEU A 27 5.73 -26.63 14.51
CA LEU A 27 5.47 -26.66 15.95
C LEU A 27 4.41 -27.68 16.36
N VAL A 28 3.40 -27.93 15.50
CA VAL A 28 2.38 -28.95 15.76
C VAL A 28 2.91 -30.35 15.61
N THR A 29 3.82 -30.59 14.65
CA THR A 29 4.34 -31.93 14.34
C THR A 29 5.51 -32.36 15.21
N LEU A 30 6.25 -31.40 15.80
CA LEU A 30 7.38 -31.73 16.68
C LEU A 30 6.88 -32.17 18.08
N PRO A 31 7.26 -33.35 18.55
CA PRO A 31 6.84 -33.88 19.85
C PRO A 31 7.68 -33.31 20.99
N VAL A 32 7.72 -31.96 21.11
CA VAL A 32 8.57 -31.27 22.10
C VAL A 32 7.81 -31.05 23.42
N SER A 33 6.63 -30.46 23.36
CA SER A 33 5.73 -30.27 24.49
C SER A 33 4.31 -29.96 24.05
N GLU A 34 3.31 -30.29 24.87
CA GLU A 34 1.91 -29.98 24.60
C GLU A 34 1.66 -28.46 24.42
N ALA A 35 2.32 -27.63 25.25
CA ALA A 35 2.22 -26.18 25.15
C ALA A 35 2.70 -25.63 23.81
N LEU A 36 3.81 -26.17 23.26
CA LEU A 36 4.32 -25.79 21.94
C LEU A 36 3.40 -26.22 20.82
N SER A 37 2.79 -27.41 20.91
CA SER A 37 1.80 -27.88 19.94
C SER A 37 0.56 -26.99 19.91
N ILE A 38 0.06 -26.58 21.07
CA ILE A 38 -1.07 -25.65 21.16
C ILE A 38 -0.70 -24.29 20.54
N ALA A 39 0.48 -23.73 20.86
CA ALA A 39 0.95 -22.48 20.25
C ALA A 39 1.09 -22.60 18.73
N GLY A 40 1.62 -23.73 18.24
CA GLY A 40 1.73 -24.04 16.82
C GLY A 40 0.37 -24.01 16.11
N PHE A 41 -0.67 -24.56 16.76
CA PHE A 41 -2.02 -24.54 16.22
C PHE A 41 -2.58 -23.12 16.06
N PHE A 42 -2.34 -22.24 17.05
CA PHE A 42 -2.74 -20.84 16.96
C PHE A 42 -2.00 -20.10 15.85
N ILE A 43 -0.71 -20.34 15.67
CA ILE A 43 0.10 -19.74 14.60
C ILE A 43 -0.39 -20.22 13.24
N LEU A 44 -0.71 -21.50 13.09
CA LEU A 44 -1.25 -22.07 11.86
C LEU A 44 -2.61 -21.47 11.52
N PHE A 45 -3.49 -21.35 12.50
CA PHE A 45 -4.82 -20.73 12.32
C PHE A 45 -4.71 -19.26 11.95
N ALA A 46 -3.83 -18.48 12.62
CA ALA A 46 -3.55 -17.09 12.28
C ALA A 46 -2.98 -16.96 10.85
N GLY A 47 -2.07 -17.85 10.47
CA GLY A 47 -1.52 -17.92 9.11
C GLY A 47 -2.61 -18.15 8.06
N LEU A 48 -3.56 -19.04 8.30
CA LEU A 48 -4.71 -19.27 7.43
C LEU A 48 -5.59 -18.04 7.28
N LEU A 49 -5.92 -17.37 8.39
CA LEU A 49 -6.69 -16.12 8.36
C LEU A 49 -5.98 -15.03 7.56
N LEU A 50 -4.68 -14.85 7.78
CA LEU A 50 -3.87 -13.89 7.03
C LEU A 50 -3.82 -14.23 5.55
N CYS A 51 -3.75 -15.50 5.17
CA CYS A 51 -3.81 -15.92 3.76
C CYS A 51 -5.10 -15.46 3.06
N VAL A 52 -6.21 -15.38 3.78
CA VAL A 52 -7.47 -14.91 3.19
C VAL A 52 -7.54 -13.39 3.13
N MET A 53 -7.12 -12.73 4.22
CA MET A 53 -7.34 -11.28 4.41
C MET A 53 -6.23 -10.41 3.82
N LEU A 54 -4.98 -10.89 3.76
CA LEU A 54 -3.82 -10.08 3.39
C LEU A 54 -3.75 -9.88 1.87
N LYS A 55 -3.95 -8.63 1.45
CA LYS A 55 -3.86 -8.18 0.06
C LYS A 55 -3.25 -6.78 0.05
N THR A 56 -1.92 -6.69 0.04
CA THR A 56 -1.20 -5.41 0.08
C THR A 56 -0.76 -4.90 -1.29
N GLY A 57 -0.82 -5.73 -2.32
CA GLY A 57 -0.52 -5.34 -3.69
C GLY A 57 -1.73 -4.75 -4.41
N TYR A 58 -1.46 -4.06 -5.50
CA TYR A 58 -2.46 -3.49 -6.39
C TYR A 58 -2.18 -3.98 -7.82
N LYS A 59 -3.24 -4.20 -8.58
CA LYS A 59 -3.17 -4.60 -9.98
C LYS A 59 -4.06 -3.67 -10.79
N ASP A 60 -3.53 -3.12 -11.88
CA ASP A 60 -4.30 -2.37 -12.85
C ASP A 60 -5.27 -3.32 -13.57
N VAL A 61 -6.53 -2.92 -13.65
CA VAL A 61 -7.59 -3.75 -14.26
C VAL A 61 -7.42 -3.84 -15.77
N GLU A 62 -6.92 -2.79 -16.42
CA GLU A 62 -6.78 -2.71 -17.87
C GLU A 62 -5.51 -3.42 -18.37
N THR A 63 -4.37 -3.13 -17.76
CA THR A 63 -3.07 -3.65 -18.20
C THR A 63 -2.69 -4.96 -17.54
N GLY A 64 -3.29 -5.25 -16.39
CA GLY A 64 -2.95 -6.41 -15.59
C GLY A 64 -1.64 -6.29 -14.81
N GLU A 65 -0.98 -5.13 -14.87
CA GLU A 65 0.30 -4.88 -14.22
C GLU A 65 0.18 -4.65 -12.72
N ARG A 66 1.26 -4.92 -11.98
CA ARG A 66 1.29 -4.80 -10.53
C ARG A 66 1.89 -3.48 -10.12
N PHE A 67 1.23 -2.82 -9.15
CA PHE A 67 1.64 -1.55 -8.57
C PHE A 67 1.78 -1.68 -7.05
N CYS A 68 2.71 -0.89 -6.49
CA CYS A 68 2.79 -0.61 -5.08
C CYS A 68 2.07 0.71 -4.79
N LYS A 69 1.35 0.79 -3.69
CA LYS A 69 0.68 2.02 -3.25
C LYS A 69 1.47 2.65 -2.11
N THR A 70 1.70 3.96 -2.20
CA THR A 70 2.21 4.79 -1.11
C THR A 70 1.18 5.87 -0.82
N GLU A 71 0.86 6.05 0.45
CA GLU A 71 -0.05 7.10 0.92
C GLU A 71 0.76 8.12 1.73
N ARG A 72 0.54 9.39 1.44
CA ARG A 72 1.13 10.50 2.20
C ARG A 72 0.02 11.44 2.65
N PHE A 73 0.11 11.89 3.90
CA PHE A 73 -0.92 12.75 4.52
C PHE A 73 -0.36 14.15 4.74
N PHE A 74 -1.19 15.16 4.47
CA PHE A 74 -0.81 16.56 4.51
C PHE A 74 -1.96 17.42 5.10
N GLY A 75 -1.60 18.59 5.62
CA GLY A 75 -2.56 19.62 6.00
C GLY A 75 -3.16 20.31 4.77
N ASN A 76 -4.29 21.00 4.98
CA ASN A 76 -5.02 21.65 3.90
C ASN A 76 -4.22 22.81 3.25
N GLU A 77 -3.30 23.40 3.97
CA GLU A 77 -2.37 24.45 3.50
C GLU A 77 -1.48 23.97 2.34
N MET A 78 -1.23 22.66 2.23
CA MET A 78 -0.40 22.09 1.19
C MET A 78 -1.13 21.83 -0.14
N ARG A 79 -2.43 22.12 -0.23
CA ARG A 79 -3.28 21.82 -1.39
C ARG A 79 -2.69 22.30 -2.72
N GLU A 80 -2.33 23.57 -2.78
CA GLU A 80 -1.82 24.20 -4.02
C GLU A 80 -0.40 23.70 -4.38
N VAL A 81 0.43 23.45 -3.37
CA VAL A 81 1.76 22.87 -3.55
C VAL A 81 1.65 21.46 -4.10
N LEU A 82 0.75 20.63 -3.52
CA LEU A 82 0.51 19.27 -3.96
C LEU A 82 -0.03 19.21 -5.39
N LYS A 83 -0.98 20.08 -5.76
CA LYS A 83 -1.49 20.16 -7.14
C LYS A 83 -0.38 20.48 -8.13
N LYS A 84 0.46 21.47 -7.85
CA LYS A 84 1.61 21.82 -8.70
C LYS A 84 2.61 20.67 -8.79
N SER A 85 2.92 20.02 -7.66
CA SER A 85 3.83 18.87 -7.63
C SER A 85 3.29 17.64 -8.36
N MET A 86 1.96 17.48 -8.46
CA MET A 86 1.35 16.43 -9.27
C MET A 86 1.35 16.75 -10.77
N GLU A 87 1.31 18.03 -11.16
CA GLU A 87 1.42 18.45 -12.56
C GLU A 87 2.86 18.39 -13.07
N SER A 88 3.81 18.79 -12.23
CA SER A 88 5.24 18.74 -12.50
C SER A 88 5.93 18.07 -11.31
N PRO A 89 6.23 16.76 -11.39
CA PRO A 89 6.72 15.98 -10.26
C PRO A 89 7.94 16.61 -9.62
N ALA A 90 7.75 17.13 -8.41
CA ALA A 90 8.80 17.73 -7.60
C ALA A 90 8.82 17.07 -6.23
N ARG A 91 10.00 17.06 -5.60
CA ARG A 91 10.15 16.55 -4.24
C ARG A 91 9.31 17.40 -3.29
N ILE A 92 8.42 16.76 -2.56
CA ILE A 92 7.59 17.40 -1.55
C ILE A 92 8.39 17.38 -0.25
N CYS A 93 8.91 18.54 0.19
CA CYS A 93 9.64 18.64 1.45
C CYS A 93 8.78 18.25 2.64
N GLY A 94 9.28 17.30 3.44
CA GLY A 94 8.53 16.55 4.44
C GLY A 94 8.18 17.23 5.75
N ASP A 95 8.52 18.53 5.97
CA ASP A 95 8.27 19.20 7.27
C ASP A 95 6.79 19.40 7.62
N ASN A 96 5.89 19.17 6.67
CA ASN A 96 4.44 19.28 6.85
C ASN A 96 3.70 17.93 6.70
N GLU A 97 4.44 16.82 6.63
CA GLU A 97 3.86 15.50 6.72
C GLU A 97 3.33 15.31 8.16
N ASP A 98 2.13 14.78 8.30
CA ASP A 98 1.47 14.48 9.59
C ASP A 98 0.92 15.67 10.43
N LYS A 99 1.05 16.91 10.01
CA LYS A 99 0.43 18.04 10.72
C LYS A 99 -1.08 18.17 10.52
N GLY A 100 -1.66 17.32 9.71
CA GLY A 100 -3.10 17.25 9.49
C GLY A 100 -3.43 16.19 8.44
N SER A 101 -4.44 15.40 8.67
CA SER A 101 -4.91 14.35 7.74
C SER A 101 -6.01 14.86 6.81
N SER A 102 -6.06 16.17 6.53
CA SER A 102 -7.08 16.76 5.67
C SER A 102 -6.93 16.39 4.20
N LEU A 103 -5.68 16.16 3.77
CA LEU A 103 -5.36 15.75 2.41
C LEU A 103 -4.57 14.44 2.42
N ARG A 104 -4.90 13.54 1.48
CA ARG A 104 -4.19 12.30 1.25
C ARG A 104 -3.76 12.23 -0.20
N LEU A 105 -2.47 12.10 -0.44
CA LEU A 105 -1.89 11.86 -1.74
C LEU A 105 -1.67 10.35 -1.90
N ASP A 106 -2.41 9.73 -2.81
CA ASP A 106 -2.24 8.33 -3.19
C ASP A 106 -1.32 8.26 -4.41
N VAL A 107 -0.21 7.55 -4.28
CA VAL A 107 0.76 7.32 -5.36
C VAL A 107 0.88 5.83 -5.61
N TYR A 108 0.52 5.40 -6.82
CA TYR A 108 0.68 4.03 -7.30
C TYR A 108 1.87 3.98 -8.24
N HIS A 109 2.87 3.20 -7.90
CA HIS A 109 4.10 3.12 -8.67
C HIS A 109 4.47 1.69 -9.03
N SER A 110 5.02 1.51 -10.22
CA SER A 110 5.51 0.22 -10.69
C SER A 110 6.81 0.44 -11.46
N GLN A 111 7.90 -0.13 -10.94
CA GLN A 111 9.18 -0.09 -11.60
C GLN A 111 9.19 -0.95 -12.87
N SER A 112 8.44 -2.06 -12.87
CA SER A 112 8.39 -2.99 -14.01
C SER A 112 7.74 -2.39 -15.24
N CYS A 113 6.71 -1.54 -15.08
CA CYS A 113 6.08 -0.85 -16.22
C CYS A 113 6.55 0.58 -16.42
N GLY A 114 7.43 1.08 -15.56
CA GLY A 114 7.98 2.43 -15.69
C GLY A 114 6.98 3.56 -15.46
N LYS A 115 5.85 3.30 -14.79
CA LYS A 115 4.75 4.25 -14.62
C LYS A 115 4.44 4.54 -13.17
N VAL A 116 4.00 5.78 -12.93
CA VAL A 116 3.47 6.24 -11.64
C VAL A 116 2.15 6.95 -11.88
N PHE A 117 1.15 6.61 -11.08
CA PHE A 117 -0.13 7.30 -11.04
C PHE A 117 -0.31 7.97 -9.70
N CYS A 118 -0.73 9.23 -9.70
CA CYS A 118 -1.02 9.95 -8.46
C CYS A 118 -2.39 10.63 -8.50
N GLN A 119 -3.03 10.71 -7.32
CA GLN A 119 -4.31 11.39 -7.15
C GLN A 119 -4.41 11.94 -5.74
N LEU A 120 -4.91 13.15 -5.62
CA LEU A 120 -5.16 13.83 -4.35
C LEU A 120 -6.59 13.58 -3.88
N TYR A 121 -6.72 13.30 -2.60
CA TYR A 121 -7.99 13.12 -1.89
C TYR A 121 -8.10 14.13 -0.76
N GLU A 122 -9.30 14.60 -0.53
CA GLU A 122 -9.66 15.46 0.59
C GLU A 122 -10.52 14.71 1.59
N TYR A 123 -10.25 14.93 2.88
CA TYR A 123 -11.07 14.35 3.93
C TYR A 123 -12.38 15.13 4.07
N ILE A 124 -13.47 14.46 3.73
CA ILE A 124 -14.83 14.89 4.03
C ILE A 124 -15.30 14.05 5.22
N PRO A 125 -16.17 14.55 6.12
CA PRO A 125 -16.58 13.76 7.29
C PRO A 125 -16.82 12.30 6.96
N TYR A 126 -16.03 11.41 7.62
CA TYR A 126 -16.02 9.95 7.54
C TYR A 126 -15.39 9.30 6.30
N LYS A 127 -14.94 10.04 5.26
CA LYS A 127 -14.33 9.45 4.05
C LYS A 127 -13.36 10.41 3.36
N TYR A 128 -12.50 9.83 2.52
CA TYR A 128 -11.68 10.58 1.57
C TYR A 128 -12.33 10.58 0.20
N GLU A 129 -12.54 11.77 -0.37
CA GLU A 129 -13.03 11.92 -1.75
C GLU A 129 -11.95 12.50 -2.66
N ALA A 130 -11.92 12.04 -3.92
CA ALA A 130 -10.97 12.52 -4.90
C ALA A 130 -11.24 14.00 -5.23
N CYS A 131 -10.25 14.87 -4.98
CA CYS A 131 -10.32 16.30 -5.27
C CYS A 131 -9.42 16.72 -6.45
N SER A 132 -8.77 15.76 -7.12
CA SER A 132 -8.00 15.98 -8.34
C SER A 132 -8.29 14.91 -9.40
N LYS A 133 -7.89 15.19 -10.66
CA LYS A 133 -7.78 14.17 -11.70
C LYS A 133 -6.64 13.20 -11.38
N ILE A 134 -6.59 12.09 -12.09
CA ILE A 134 -5.46 11.15 -12.06
C ILE A 134 -4.37 11.72 -12.95
N TYR A 135 -3.14 11.81 -12.43
CA TYR A 135 -1.95 12.18 -13.17
C TYR A 135 -1.10 10.93 -13.40
N GLU A 136 -0.58 10.79 -14.61
CA GLU A 136 0.32 9.71 -15.01
C GLU A 136 1.70 10.31 -15.31
N HIS A 137 2.75 9.72 -14.74
CA HIS A 137 4.14 10.14 -14.92
C HIS A 137 5.02 8.93 -15.20
N THR A 138 6.23 9.20 -15.70
CA THR A 138 7.28 8.20 -15.76
C THR A 138 7.71 7.79 -14.35
N TYR A 139 8.30 6.60 -14.20
CA TYR A 139 8.75 6.11 -12.90
C TYR A 139 9.79 7.05 -12.27
N GLU A 140 10.74 7.53 -13.06
CA GLU A 140 11.83 8.41 -12.61
C GLU A 140 11.32 9.77 -12.09
N GLU A 141 10.33 10.33 -12.75
CA GLU A 141 9.74 11.61 -12.35
C GLU A 141 8.80 11.41 -11.15
N GLY A 142 7.93 10.42 -11.22
CA GLY A 142 6.88 10.18 -10.22
C GLY A 142 7.41 9.71 -8.87
N THR A 143 8.58 9.05 -8.82
CA THR A 143 9.20 8.64 -7.55
C THR A 143 9.62 9.82 -6.68
N ARG A 144 9.87 10.99 -7.27
CA ARG A 144 10.15 12.23 -6.51
C ARG A 144 8.99 12.62 -5.57
N LEU A 145 7.76 12.23 -5.90
CA LEU A 145 6.59 12.45 -5.04
C LEU A 145 6.58 11.55 -3.80
N ILE A 146 7.36 10.46 -3.81
CA ILE A 146 7.41 9.47 -2.73
C ILE A 146 8.66 9.66 -1.87
N GLU A 147 9.71 10.26 -2.43
CA GLU A 147 10.97 10.53 -1.71
C GLU A 147 10.73 11.53 -0.57
N LYS A 148 11.29 11.20 0.61
CA LYS A 148 11.28 12.05 1.81
C LYS A 148 12.43 13.04 1.81
#